data_ce6c919b79acae5a1cbdc09e50d6907c
#
_entry.id   ce6c919b79acae5a1cbdc09e50d6907c
#
_cell.length_a   1.000
_cell.length_b   1.000
_cell.length_c   1.000
_cell.angle_alpha   90.00
_cell.angle_beta   90.00
_cell.angle_gamma   90.00
#
_symmetry.space_group_name_H-M   'P 1'
#
loop_
_entity.id
_entity.type
_entity.pdbx_description
1 polymer ?
#
loop_
_entity_poly.entity_id
_entity_poly.type
_entity_poly.pdbx_seq_one_letter_code
_entity_poly.pdbx_strand_id
1 'polypeptide(L)'
;HIVRALAIQHPDWVFCGPTAAIMHGLDCSYRLAFPICIVASPGAHHQDTRHISHHAITHPDITVVQGVKVISLLQTLFDLAACQPLRYALGPADCALRNGLVSESALRAYPSSVKYSRKRAAVERAFALADRRAENGGESEARGMLHDAGCPPDDIQVEFPCLDHPGRKHRSDFLWKREDGSVIVGEFDGIRKYVDPHMTSGREIREVVDEERKRQQCMSQYAIGMVRMYYRDLDNPGRIVRQLRDMGIQP
;
A
#
# COMPACT_ATOMS: atom_id res chain seq x y z
N HIS A 1 -9.17 8.36 17.11
CA HIS A 1 -9.74 8.71 18.42
C HIS A 1 -9.22 7.80 19.55
N ILE A 2 -9.26 6.47 19.41
CA ILE A 2 -8.82 5.50 20.46
C ILE A 2 -7.40 5.77 20.91
N VAL A 3 -6.44 5.89 19.97
CA VAL A 3 -5.01 6.13 20.29
C VAL A 3 -4.82 7.41 21.11
N ARG A 4 -5.53 8.48 20.79
CA ARG A 4 -5.45 9.74 21.56
C ARG A 4 -6.00 9.58 22.97
N ALA A 5 -7.10 8.85 23.16
CA ALA A 5 -7.64 8.56 24.48
C ALA A 5 -6.66 7.73 25.32
N LEU A 6 -6.03 6.72 24.71
CA LEU A 6 -4.99 5.93 25.36
C LEU A 6 -3.75 6.77 25.73
N ALA A 7 -3.33 7.69 24.84
CA ALA A 7 -2.20 8.58 25.12
C ALA A 7 -2.44 9.53 26.30
N ILE A 8 -3.69 9.94 26.55
CA ILE A 8 -4.08 10.72 27.72
C ILE A 8 -4.03 9.86 29.00
N GLN A 9 -4.52 8.63 28.93
CA GLN A 9 -4.55 7.70 30.08
C GLN A 9 -3.15 7.18 30.42
N HIS A 10 -2.30 7.02 29.41
CA HIS A 10 -0.94 6.47 29.50
C HIS A 10 0.07 7.39 28.83
N PRO A 11 0.44 8.52 29.46
CA PRO A 11 1.28 9.57 28.86
C PRO A 11 2.71 9.10 28.54
N ASP A 12 3.15 7.98 29.12
CA ASP A 12 4.46 7.38 28.87
C ASP A 12 4.47 6.39 27.70
N TRP A 13 3.31 6.03 27.18
CA TRP A 13 3.26 5.11 26.05
C TRP A 13 3.80 5.76 24.78
N VAL A 14 4.61 5.00 24.06
CA VAL A 14 5.08 5.35 22.72
C VAL A 14 4.47 4.37 21.74
N PHE A 15 3.70 4.87 20.78
CA PHE A 15 3.05 4.03 19.79
C PHE A 15 4.01 3.71 18.64
N CYS A 16 3.91 2.50 18.06
CA CYS A 16 4.81 2.01 17.02
C CYS A 16 4.04 1.22 15.95
N GLY A 17 4.76 0.66 14.98
CA GLY A 17 4.22 -0.20 13.94
C GLY A 17 3.02 0.42 13.19
N PRO A 18 1.97 -0.38 12.89
CA PRO A 18 0.78 0.11 12.20
C PRO A 18 0.09 1.28 12.91
N THR A 19 0.10 1.31 14.25
CA THR A 19 -0.49 2.41 15.01
C THR A 19 0.25 3.72 14.77
N ALA A 20 1.58 3.71 14.77
CA ALA A 20 2.38 4.88 14.43
C ALA A 20 2.16 5.31 12.98
N ALA A 21 2.06 4.37 12.04
CA ALA A 21 1.77 4.66 10.62
C ALA A 21 0.44 5.42 10.46
N ILE A 22 -0.61 4.95 11.13
CA ILE A 22 -1.93 5.62 11.14
C ILE A 22 -1.82 7.03 11.74
N MET A 23 -1.06 7.20 12.82
CA MET A 23 -0.85 8.51 13.44
C MET A 23 -0.07 9.47 12.54
N HIS A 24 0.92 8.98 11.79
CA HIS A 24 1.64 9.74 10.76
C HIS A 24 0.78 10.08 9.53
N GLY A 25 -0.45 9.56 9.44
CA GLY A 25 -1.35 9.77 8.30
C GLY A 25 -0.99 8.96 7.07
N LEU A 26 -0.30 7.83 7.24
CA LEU A 26 0.09 6.95 6.13
C LEU A 26 -1.06 6.02 5.73
N ASP A 27 -1.06 5.62 4.46
CA ASP A 27 -1.98 4.60 3.92
C ASP A 27 -1.64 3.22 4.51
N CYS A 28 -2.26 2.89 5.61
CA CYS A 28 -2.09 1.63 6.30
C CYS A 28 -3.35 0.75 6.12
N SER A 29 -3.16 -0.54 5.84
CA SER A 29 -4.29 -1.45 5.73
C SER A 29 -5.13 -1.43 7.01
N TYR A 30 -6.45 -1.29 6.87
CA TYR A 30 -7.38 -1.32 8.01
C TYR A 30 -7.31 -2.63 8.80
N ARG A 31 -6.82 -3.72 8.19
CA ARG A 31 -6.59 -5.02 8.84
C ARG A 31 -5.53 -4.95 9.94
N LEU A 32 -4.64 -3.95 9.86
CA LEU A 32 -3.60 -3.69 10.84
C LEU A 32 -4.00 -2.65 11.90
N ALA A 33 -5.24 -2.16 11.87
CA ALA A 33 -5.69 -1.16 12.83
C ALA A 33 -5.75 -1.69 14.28
N PHE A 34 -5.83 -2.99 14.45
CA PHE A 34 -5.77 -3.68 15.75
C PHE A 34 -4.86 -4.91 15.65
N PRO A 35 -4.18 -5.27 16.75
CA PRO A 35 -4.09 -4.56 18.04
C PRO A 35 -3.39 -3.21 17.94
N ILE A 36 -3.62 -2.32 18.91
CA ILE A 36 -2.85 -1.09 19.08
C ILE A 36 -1.44 -1.47 19.48
N CYS A 37 -0.45 -0.99 18.72
CA CYS A 37 0.95 -1.33 18.90
C CYS A 37 1.67 -0.26 19.72
N ILE A 38 2.35 -0.67 20.79
CA ILE A 38 3.15 0.20 21.66
C ILE A 38 4.55 -0.37 21.85
N VAL A 39 5.51 0.52 22.12
CA VAL A 39 6.88 0.11 22.46
C VAL A 39 6.88 -0.55 23.84
N ALA A 40 7.46 -1.74 23.95
CA ALA A 40 7.61 -2.44 25.21
C ALA A 40 8.56 -1.68 26.15
N SER A 41 8.17 -1.50 27.42
CA SER A 41 9.06 -0.92 28.42
C SER A 41 10.19 -1.92 28.77
N PRO A 42 11.46 -1.45 28.86
CA PRO A 42 12.58 -2.32 29.19
C PRO A 42 12.37 -3.02 30.54
N GLY A 43 12.61 -4.35 30.57
CA GLY A 43 12.56 -5.13 31.81
C GLY A 43 11.18 -5.45 32.36
N ALA A 44 10.11 -4.99 31.74
CA ALA A 44 8.75 -5.33 32.14
C ALA A 44 8.26 -6.61 31.44
N HIS A 45 7.57 -7.47 32.19
CA HIS A 45 6.81 -8.56 31.59
C HIS A 45 5.53 -8.01 31.00
N HIS A 46 5.46 -7.95 29.68
CA HIS A 46 4.27 -7.52 28.96
C HIS A 46 3.46 -8.71 28.48
N GLN A 47 2.16 -8.67 28.73
CA GLN A 47 1.25 -9.64 28.16
C GLN A 47 0.44 -8.94 27.06
N ASP A 48 0.60 -9.41 25.83
CA ASP A 48 -0.25 -8.97 24.73
C ASP A 48 -1.69 -9.37 24.96
N THR A 49 -2.59 -8.52 24.52
CA THR A 49 -4.02 -8.76 24.54
C THR A 49 -4.56 -8.70 23.11
N ARG A 50 -5.82 -9.01 22.91
CA ARG A 50 -6.45 -8.81 21.60
C ARG A 50 -6.50 -7.35 21.16
N HIS A 51 -6.23 -6.40 22.07
CA HIS A 51 -6.34 -4.96 21.82
C HIS A 51 -5.00 -4.22 21.83
N ILE A 52 -4.03 -4.71 22.57
CA ILE A 52 -2.70 -4.09 22.75
C ILE A 52 -1.63 -5.13 22.46
N SER A 53 -0.65 -4.74 21.62
CA SER A 53 0.56 -5.51 21.36
C SER A 53 1.80 -4.71 21.72
N HIS A 54 2.77 -5.37 22.36
CA HIS A 54 4.02 -4.76 22.82
C HIS A 54 5.16 -5.15 21.87
N HIS A 55 5.83 -4.15 21.34
CA HIS A 55 6.93 -4.33 20.39
C HIS A 55 8.26 -4.01 21.06
N ALA A 56 9.20 -4.94 21.02
CA ALA A 56 10.56 -4.72 21.54
C ALA A 56 11.35 -3.87 20.55
N ILE A 57 11.44 -2.56 20.81
CA ILE A 57 12.26 -1.62 20.06
C ILE A 57 13.36 -1.10 20.97
N THR A 58 14.62 -1.49 20.69
CA THR A 58 15.76 -1.23 21.59
C THR A 58 16.10 0.26 21.69
N HIS A 59 15.97 1.02 20.60
CA HIS A 59 16.27 2.46 20.53
C HIS A 59 15.14 3.14 19.76
N PRO A 60 14.00 3.45 20.42
CA PRO A 60 12.91 4.16 19.77
C PRO A 60 13.33 5.61 19.54
N ASP A 61 13.32 6.03 18.27
CA ASP A 61 13.42 7.43 17.88
C ASP A 61 12.03 8.05 18.00
N ILE A 62 11.81 8.82 19.08
CA ILE A 62 10.48 9.26 19.48
C ILE A 62 10.20 10.66 18.93
N THR A 63 9.04 10.82 18.33
CA THR A 63 8.47 12.10 17.92
C THR A 63 7.06 12.28 18.47
N VAL A 64 6.49 13.46 18.31
CA VAL A 64 5.11 13.76 18.73
C VAL A 64 4.28 14.13 17.50
N VAL A 65 3.23 13.37 17.27
CA VAL A 65 2.27 13.62 16.19
C VAL A 65 0.90 13.88 16.78
N GLN A 66 0.36 15.08 16.58
CA GLN A 66 -0.96 15.48 17.10
C GLN A 66 -1.11 15.25 18.63
N GLY A 67 -0.05 15.51 19.39
CA GLY A 67 -0.02 15.33 20.84
C GLY A 67 0.23 13.91 21.34
N VAL A 68 0.50 12.95 20.43
CA VAL A 68 0.74 11.54 20.76
C VAL A 68 2.20 11.19 20.50
N LYS A 69 2.87 10.55 21.46
CA LYS A 69 4.22 10.03 21.29
C LYS A 69 4.21 8.81 20.38
N VAL A 70 4.94 8.87 19.28
CA VAL A 70 5.09 7.78 18.31
C VAL A 70 6.57 7.60 17.95
N ILE A 71 6.97 6.47 17.42
CA ILE A 71 8.27 6.35 16.77
C ILE A 71 8.33 7.21 15.50
N SER A 72 9.53 7.68 15.14
CA SER A 72 9.74 8.54 13.96
C SER A 72 9.23 7.90 12.67
N LEU A 73 8.99 8.72 11.66
CA LEU A 73 8.42 8.25 10.37
C LEU A 73 9.30 7.18 9.72
N LEU A 74 10.60 7.40 9.59
CA LEU A 74 11.52 6.43 8.96
C LEU A 74 11.60 5.13 9.78
N GLN A 75 11.63 5.23 11.11
CA GLN A 75 11.61 4.05 11.97
C GLN A 75 10.26 3.29 11.85
N THR A 76 9.14 4.01 11.72
CA THR A 76 7.82 3.41 11.49
C THR A 76 7.79 2.62 10.19
N LEU A 77 8.29 3.20 9.09
CA LEU A 77 8.36 2.52 7.78
C LEU A 77 9.27 1.30 7.84
N PHE A 78 10.43 1.42 8.51
CA PHE A 78 11.34 0.30 8.73
C PHE A 78 10.69 -0.83 9.53
N ASP A 79 10.02 -0.52 10.63
CA ASP A 79 9.35 -1.49 11.50
C ASP A 79 8.25 -2.25 10.75
N LEU A 80 7.45 -1.54 9.97
CA LEU A 80 6.45 -2.16 9.10
C LEU A 80 7.07 -3.10 8.08
N ALA A 81 8.09 -2.66 7.36
CA ALA A 81 8.77 -3.48 6.35
C ALA A 81 9.49 -4.68 6.95
N ALA A 82 9.95 -4.57 8.21
CA ALA A 82 10.59 -5.65 8.92
C ALA A 82 9.60 -6.67 9.51
N CYS A 83 8.41 -6.24 9.89
CA CYS A 83 7.47 -7.05 10.68
C CYS A 83 6.23 -7.50 9.90
N GLN A 84 5.89 -6.83 8.81
CA GLN A 84 4.71 -7.12 8.02
C GLN A 84 5.05 -7.75 6.66
N PRO A 85 4.15 -8.53 6.06
CA PRO A 85 4.25 -8.92 4.65
C PRO A 85 4.41 -7.72 3.73
N LEU A 86 5.09 -7.90 2.59
CA LEU A 86 5.38 -6.84 1.61
C LEU A 86 4.12 -6.05 1.24
N ARG A 87 2.98 -6.72 1.03
CA ARG A 87 1.71 -6.09 0.68
C ARG A 87 1.27 -5.02 1.67
N TYR A 88 1.59 -5.17 2.95
CA TYR A 88 1.24 -4.19 3.99
C TYR A 88 2.32 -3.14 4.22
N ALA A 89 3.55 -3.42 3.80
CA ALA A 89 4.67 -2.50 3.93
C ALA A 89 4.68 -1.42 2.82
N LEU A 90 4.20 -1.76 1.61
CA LEU A 90 4.25 -0.83 0.47
C LEU A 90 3.32 0.36 0.63
N GLY A 91 2.09 0.18 1.10
CA GLY A 91 1.13 1.29 1.23
C GLY A 91 1.66 2.47 2.04
N PRO A 92 2.16 2.26 3.26
CA PRO A 92 2.79 3.32 4.05
C PRO A 92 4.01 3.96 3.37
N ALA A 93 4.87 3.17 2.72
CA ALA A 93 6.07 3.67 2.05
C ALA A 93 5.72 4.52 0.81
N ASP A 94 4.83 4.05 -0.04
CA ASP A 94 4.33 4.76 -1.22
C ASP A 94 3.65 6.09 -0.81
N CYS A 95 2.80 6.03 0.22
CA CYS A 95 2.14 7.20 0.78
C CYS A 95 3.12 8.25 1.28
N ALA A 96 4.17 7.83 2.00
CA ALA A 96 5.20 8.72 2.50
C ALA A 96 5.97 9.40 1.35
N LEU A 97 6.30 8.66 0.29
CA LEU A 97 6.95 9.19 -0.91
C LEU A 97 6.01 10.12 -1.70
N ARG A 98 4.77 9.72 -1.93
CA ARG A 98 3.76 10.48 -2.68
C ARG A 98 3.49 11.83 -2.05
N ASN A 99 3.38 11.86 -0.73
CA ASN A 99 3.12 13.08 0.04
C ASN A 99 4.39 13.89 0.36
N GLY A 100 5.57 13.46 -0.11
CA GLY A 100 6.83 14.16 0.14
C GLY A 100 7.26 14.18 1.61
N LEU A 101 6.74 13.24 2.43
CA LEU A 101 7.10 13.14 3.85
C LEU A 101 8.52 12.60 4.03
N VAL A 102 9.02 11.85 3.06
CA VAL A 102 10.37 11.30 2.99
C VAL A 102 10.84 11.31 1.53
N SER A 103 12.14 11.52 1.32
CA SER A 103 12.75 11.38 -0.02
C SER A 103 13.10 9.91 -0.30
N GLU A 104 13.13 9.52 -1.57
CA GLU A 104 13.57 8.17 -1.96
C GLU A 104 14.98 7.86 -1.44
N SER A 105 15.88 8.84 -1.51
CA SER A 105 17.27 8.67 -1.02
C SER A 105 17.31 8.42 0.48
N ALA A 106 16.53 9.16 1.28
CA ALA A 106 16.46 8.96 2.74
C ALA A 106 15.84 7.59 3.07
N LEU A 107 14.77 7.20 2.37
CA LEU A 107 14.11 5.90 2.55
C LEU A 107 15.09 4.75 2.27
N ARG A 108 15.78 4.78 1.12
CA ARG A 108 16.73 3.73 0.71
C ARG A 108 18.00 3.69 1.57
N ALA A 109 18.45 4.81 2.12
CA ALA A 109 19.64 4.87 2.98
C ALA A 109 19.36 4.37 4.42
N TYR A 110 18.12 4.51 4.90
CA TYR A 110 17.77 4.26 6.29
C TYR A 110 18.10 2.84 6.80
N PRO A 111 17.88 1.74 6.05
CA PRO A 111 18.23 0.39 6.51
C PRO A 111 19.69 0.22 6.91
N SER A 112 20.61 0.94 6.26
CA SER A 112 22.05 0.88 6.55
C SER A 112 22.41 1.58 7.87
N SER A 113 21.61 2.53 8.34
CA SER A 113 21.81 3.22 9.62
C SER A 113 21.39 2.37 10.83
N VAL A 114 20.52 1.36 10.61
CA VAL A 114 20.01 0.50 11.69
C VAL A 114 20.98 -0.63 11.96
N LYS A 115 21.53 -0.70 13.17
CA LYS A 115 22.43 -1.78 13.61
C LYS A 115 21.64 -3.10 13.78
N TYR A 116 22.23 -4.20 13.29
CA TYR A 116 21.80 -5.58 13.61
C TYR A 116 20.33 -5.93 13.30
N SER A 117 19.83 -5.58 12.11
CA SER A 117 18.52 -6.07 11.70
C SER A 117 18.64 -7.38 10.89
N ARG A 118 18.11 -8.48 11.45
CA ARG A 118 18.00 -9.76 10.74
C ARG A 118 17.05 -9.70 9.55
N LYS A 119 16.20 -8.68 9.48
CA LYS A 119 15.20 -8.49 8.43
C LYS A 119 15.57 -7.38 7.44
N ARG A 120 16.83 -6.93 7.46
CA ARG A 120 17.32 -5.85 6.59
C ARG A 120 16.98 -6.09 5.11
N ALA A 121 17.21 -7.29 4.60
CA ALA A 121 16.93 -7.63 3.20
C ALA A 121 15.45 -7.45 2.83
N ALA A 122 14.52 -7.80 3.74
CA ALA A 122 13.09 -7.58 3.52
C ALA A 122 12.76 -6.08 3.47
N VAL A 123 13.37 -5.28 4.37
CA VAL A 123 13.20 -3.81 4.39
C VAL A 123 13.77 -3.18 3.12
N GLU A 124 15.00 -3.55 2.73
CA GLU A 124 15.64 -3.07 1.50
C GLU A 124 14.80 -3.40 0.27
N ARG A 125 14.25 -4.63 0.19
CA ARG A 125 13.31 -5.02 -0.87
C ARG A 125 12.06 -4.13 -0.87
N ALA A 126 11.41 -3.93 0.28
CA ALA A 126 10.21 -3.11 0.36
C ALA A 126 10.48 -1.65 -0.05
N PHE A 127 11.61 -1.08 0.41
CA PHE A 127 11.98 0.29 0.09
C PHE A 127 12.47 0.47 -1.35
N ALA A 128 13.07 -0.56 -1.95
CA ALA A 128 13.40 -0.56 -3.37
C ALA A 128 12.16 -0.59 -4.27
N LEU A 129 11.09 -1.25 -3.81
CA LEU A 129 9.82 -1.37 -4.52
C LEU A 129 8.86 -0.21 -4.25
N ALA A 130 9.13 0.64 -3.25
CA ALA A 130 8.29 1.78 -2.95
C ALA A 130 8.25 2.77 -4.13
N ASP A 131 7.03 3.20 -4.50
CA ASP A 131 6.81 4.06 -5.67
C ASP A 131 5.77 5.15 -5.36
N ARG A 132 6.17 6.39 -5.53
CA ARG A 132 5.32 7.56 -5.31
C ARG A 132 4.12 7.68 -6.26
N ARG A 133 4.13 6.92 -7.37
CA ARG A 133 3.05 6.94 -8.37
C ARG A 133 1.81 6.19 -7.92
N ALA A 134 1.91 5.23 -6.98
CA ALA A 134 0.74 4.54 -6.44
C ALA A 134 -0.23 5.56 -5.81
N GLU A 135 -1.50 5.54 -6.21
CA GLU A 135 -2.47 6.57 -5.81
C GLU A 135 -3.05 6.36 -4.42
N ASN A 136 -3.14 5.10 -4.00
CA ASN A 136 -3.73 4.74 -2.70
C ASN A 136 -3.17 3.44 -2.14
N GLY A 137 -3.44 3.20 -0.85
CA GLY A 137 -2.96 2.01 -0.15
C GLY A 137 -3.51 0.68 -0.69
N GLY A 138 -4.68 0.68 -1.34
CA GLY A 138 -5.26 -0.52 -1.95
C GLY A 138 -4.48 -0.98 -3.18
N GLU A 139 -4.08 -0.05 -4.04
CA GLU A 139 -3.18 -0.32 -5.17
C GLU A 139 -1.82 -0.81 -4.70
N SER A 140 -1.25 -0.18 -3.67
CA SER A 140 0.02 -0.59 -3.08
C SER A 140 -0.07 -2.01 -2.48
N GLU A 141 -1.19 -2.33 -1.79
CA GLU A 141 -1.43 -3.66 -1.22
C GLU A 141 -1.57 -4.72 -2.34
N ALA A 142 -2.28 -4.39 -3.43
CA ALA A 142 -2.39 -5.25 -4.61
C ALA A 142 -1.03 -5.47 -5.28
N ARG A 143 -0.22 -4.42 -5.45
CA ARG A 143 1.13 -4.52 -6.00
C ARG A 143 2.03 -5.42 -5.16
N GLY A 144 1.99 -5.26 -3.83
CA GLY A 144 2.74 -6.13 -2.92
C GLY A 144 2.31 -7.60 -3.01
N MET A 145 1.01 -7.85 -3.12
CA MET A 145 0.45 -9.19 -3.34
C MET A 145 0.93 -9.80 -4.66
N LEU A 146 0.94 -9.02 -5.75
CA LEU A 146 1.43 -9.47 -7.06
C LEU A 146 2.92 -9.82 -7.04
N HIS A 147 3.74 -9.04 -6.34
CA HIS A 147 5.16 -9.36 -6.11
C HIS A 147 5.35 -10.67 -5.32
N ASP A 148 4.56 -10.89 -4.28
CA ASP A 148 4.65 -12.11 -3.47
C ASP A 148 4.09 -13.34 -4.21
N ALA A 149 3.16 -13.13 -5.16
CA ALA A 149 2.62 -14.17 -6.03
C ALA A 149 3.50 -14.49 -7.25
N GLY A 150 4.64 -13.82 -7.42
CA GLY A 150 5.56 -14.04 -8.55
C GLY A 150 5.12 -13.42 -9.88
N CYS A 151 4.09 -12.57 -9.88
CA CYS A 151 3.56 -11.90 -11.07
C CYS A 151 3.64 -10.37 -10.92
N PRO A 152 4.82 -9.78 -10.61
CA PRO A 152 4.94 -8.34 -10.44
C PRO A 152 4.58 -7.61 -11.74
N PRO A 153 3.92 -6.44 -11.66
CA PRO A 153 3.75 -5.60 -12.84
C PRO A 153 5.10 -4.99 -13.26
N ASP A 154 5.28 -4.82 -14.58
CA ASP A 154 6.47 -4.15 -15.14
C ASP A 154 6.42 -2.64 -14.93
N ASP A 155 5.20 -2.06 -14.86
CA ASP A 155 5.01 -0.63 -14.62
C ASP A 155 3.66 -0.37 -13.93
N ILE A 156 3.53 0.84 -13.35
CA ILE A 156 2.32 1.28 -12.68
C ILE A 156 1.89 2.65 -13.18
N GLN A 157 0.60 2.96 -13.06
CA GLN A 157 0.01 4.27 -13.40
C GLN A 157 0.33 4.69 -14.84
N VAL A 158 0.18 3.75 -15.78
CA VAL A 158 0.53 3.97 -17.19
C VAL A 158 -0.61 4.65 -17.93
N GLU A 159 -0.29 5.74 -18.63
CA GLU A 159 -1.24 6.51 -19.42
C GLU A 159 -1.32 6.04 -20.87
N PHE A 160 -2.55 5.91 -21.38
CA PHE A 160 -2.86 5.60 -22.77
C PHE A 160 -3.67 6.75 -23.40
N PRO A 161 -3.30 7.27 -24.58
CA PRO A 161 -4.11 8.25 -25.28
C PRO A 161 -5.51 7.68 -25.60
N CYS A 162 -6.55 8.51 -25.47
CA CYS A 162 -7.87 8.11 -25.93
C CYS A 162 -7.94 8.30 -27.47
N LEU A 163 -8.27 7.24 -28.20
CA LEU A 163 -8.35 7.30 -29.67
C LEU A 163 -9.59 8.04 -30.13
N ASP A 164 -10.69 7.99 -29.36
CA ASP A 164 -11.95 8.64 -29.71
C ASP A 164 -11.97 10.15 -29.36
N HIS A 165 -11.12 10.58 -28.41
CA HIS A 165 -11.09 11.96 -27.92
C HIS A 165 -9.66 12.46 -27.82
N PRO A 166 -9.15 13.18 -28.85
CA PRO A 166 -7.81 13.77 -28.83
C PRO A 166 -7.61 14.66 -27.60
N GLY A 167 -6.50 14.43 -26.88
CA GLY A 167 -6.17 15.16 -25.64
C GLY A 167 -6.67 14.52 -24.35
N ARG A 168 -7.58 13.54 -24.40
CA ARG A 168 -7.94 12.72 -23.25
C ARG A 168 -6.99 11.53 -23.11
N LYS A 169 -6.68 11.16 -21.86
CA LYS A 169 -5.89 9.97 -21.54
C LYS A 169 -6.67 9.06 -20.61
N HIS A 170 -6.44 7.77 -20.73
CA HIS A 170 -6.85 6.76 -19.78
C HIS A 170 -5.62 6.27 -19.06
N ARG A 171 -5.76 5.87 -17.79
CA ARG A 171 -4.64 5.39 -16.99
C ARG A 171 -5.01 4.03 -16.40
N SER A 172 -4.07 3.08 -16.45
CA SER A 172 -4.18 1.81 -15.76
C SER A 172 -3.30 1.79 -14.52
N ASP A 173 -3.74 1.10 -13.47
CA ASP A 173 -2.99 0.99 -12.22
C ASP A 173 -1.75 0.13 -12.39
N PHE A 174 -1.83 -0.93 -13.20
CA PHE A 174 -0.76 -1.89 -13.44
C PHE A 174 -0.62 -2.21 -14.92
N LEU A 175 0.61 -2.53 -15.34
CA LEU A 175 0.92 -2.96 -16.70
C LEU A 175 1.91 -4.12 -16.66
N TRP A 176 1.66 -5.15 -17.46
CA TRP A 176 2.59 -6.25 -17.76
C TRP A 176 2.93 -6.23 -19.24
N LYS A 177 4.21 -6.47 -19.55
CA LYS A 177 4.73 -6.59 -20.92
C LYS A 177 5.01 -8.05 -21.23
N ARG A 178 4.53 -8.52 -22.35
CA ARG A 178 4.88 -9.86 -22.87
C ARG A 178 6.13 -9.79 -23.74
N GLU A 179 6.73 -10.95 -23.97
CA GLU A 179 7.91 -11.09 -24.85
C GLU A 179 7.64 -10.64 -26.29
N ASP A 180 6.39 -10.80 -26.78
CA ASP A 180 5.96 -10.36 -28.11
C ASP A 180 5.70 -8.84 -28.21
N GLY A 181 5.92 -8.10 -27.13
CA GLY A 181 5.70 -6.66 -27.05
C GLY A 181 4.24 -6.27 -26.78
N SER A 182 3.31 -7.21 -26.75
CA SER A 182 1.94 -6.91 -26.33
C SER A 182 1.86 -6.64 -24.83
N VAL A 183 0.84 -5.90 -24.40
CA VAL A 183 0.66 -5.51 -23.01
C VAL A 183 -0.64 -6.00 -22.42
N ILE A 184 -0.63 -6.27 -21.13
CA ILE A 184 -1.80 -6.54 -20.31
C ILE A 184 -1.92 -5.41 -19.31
N VAL A 185 -3.12 -4.93 -19.06
CA VAL A 185 -3.38 -3.88 -18.06
C VAL A 185 -4.12 -4.45 -16.87
N GLY A 186 -3.90 -3.84 -15.71
CA GLY A 186 -4.57 -4.21 -14.46
C GLY A 186 -5.17 -3.02 -13.77
N GLU A 187 -6.30 -3.23 -13.09
CA GLU A 187 -6.98 -2.23 -12.29
C GLU A 187 -7.35 -2.79 -10.94
N PHE A 188 -7.16 -1.98 -9.91
CA PHE A 188 -7.61 -2.30 -8.56
C PHE A 188 -8.90 -1.54 -8.24
N ASP A 189 -10.02 -2.25 -8.33
CA ASP A 189 -11.34 -1.69 -8.06
C ASP A 189 -11.65 -1.73 -6.55
N GLY A 190 -11.53 -0.59 -5.91
CA GLY A 190 -12.06 -0.38 -4.56
C GLY A 190 -13.60 -0.41 -4.61
N ILE A 191 -14.23 -1.24 -3.77
CA ILE A 191 -15.71 -1.38 -3.66
C ILE A 191 -16.42 -0.04 -3.45
N ARG A 192 -15.74 0.99 -2.97
CA ARG A 192 -16.32 2.32 -2.69
C ARG A 192 -16.81 3.08 -3.91
N LYS A 193 -16.26 2.81 -5.10
CA LYS A 193 -16.65 3.58 -6.32
C LYS A 193 -18.13 3.46 -6.68
N TYR A 194 -18.81 2.40 -6.24
CA TYR A 194 -20.21 2.12 -6.61
C TYR A 194 -21.21 2.30 -5.47
N VAL A 195 -20.76 2.54 -4.23
CA VAL A 195 -21.62 2.57 -3.04
C VAL A 195 -21.63 3.94 -2.36
N ASP A 196 -20.65 4.80 -2.61
CA ASP A 196 -20.56 6.12 -2.00
C ASP A 196 -21.15 7.19 -2.93
N PRO A 197 -22.29 7.82 -2.57
CA PRO A 197 -22.91 8.89 -3.36
C PRO A 197 -21.98 10.10 -3.59
N HIS A 198 -21.01 10.33 -2.69
CA HIS A 198 -20.02 11.39 -2.85
C HIS A 198 -19.00 11.09 -3.95
N MET A 199 -18.74 9.82 -4.28
CA MET A 199 -17.81 9.44 -5.35
C MET A 199 -18.46 9.44 -6.74
N THR A 200 -19.78 9.36 -6.83
CA THR A 200 -20.51 9.50 -8.11
C THR A 200 -20.69 10.96 -8.53
N SER A 201 -20.33 11.92 -7.66
CA SER A 201 -20.49 13.38 -7.90
C SER A 201 -21.90 13.76 -8.36
N GLY A 202 -22.93 13.03 -7.89
CA GLY A 202 -24.34 13.28 -8.24
C GLY A 202 -24.72 12.84 -9.67
N ARG A 203 -23.84 12.11 -10.39
CA ARG A 203 -24.14 11.56 -11.72
C ARG A 203 -25.00 10.28 -11.58
N GLU A 204 -25.85 10.03 -12.59
CA GLU A 204 -26.58 8.77 -12.64
C GLU A 204 -25.63 7.58 -12.78
N ILE A 205 -25.94 6.48 -12.09
CA ILE A 205 -25.14 5.23 -12.13
C ILE A 205 -24.93 4.76 -13.57
N ARG A 206 -25.91 4.99 -14.45
CA ARG A 206 -25.82 4.65 -15.88
C ARG A 206 -24.71 5.40 -16.59
N GLU A 207 -24.56 6.69 -16.33
CA GLU A 207 -23.51 7.53 -16.94
C GLU A 207 -22.11 7.06 -16.51
N VAL A 208 -21.95 6.72 -15.23
CA VAL A 208 -20.68 6.19 -14.69
C VAL A 208 -20.33 4.84 -15.34
N VAL A 209 -21.32 3.96 -15.51
CA VAL A 209 -21.11 2.65 -16.17
C VAL A 209 -20.79 2.82 -17.65
N ASP A 210 -21.45 3.73 -18.35
CA ASP A 210 -21.21 4.00 -19.77
C ASP A 210 -19.82 4.63 -20.01
N GLU A 211 -19.39 5.55 -19.13
CA GLU A 211 -18.04 6.12 -19.19
C GLU A 211 -16.97 5.05 -18.96
N GLU A 212 -17.18 4.15 -17.98
CA GLU A 212 -16.25 3.07 -17.69
C GLU A 212 -16.18 2.07 -18.85
N ARG A 213 -17.31 1.75 -19.48
CA ARG A 213 -17.37 0.88 -20.67
C ARG A 213 -16.61 1.48 -21.86
N LYS A 214 -16.78 2.79 -22.11
CA LYS A 214 -16.05 3.52 -23.16
C LYS A 214 -14.54 3.53 -22.87
N ARG A 215 -14.16 3.77 -21.60
CA ARG A 215 -12.78 3.69 -21.15
C ARG A 215 -12.16 2.33 -21.40
N GLN A 216 -12.87 1.25 -21.01
CA GLN A 216 -12.43 -0.12 -21.22
C GLN A 216 -12.29 -0.44 -22.72
N GLN A 217 -13.26 -0.03 -23.56
CA GLN A 217 -13.20 -0.22 -25.00
C GLN A 217 -12.01 0.52 -25.62
N CYS A 218 -11.72 1.75 -25.18
CA CYS A 218 -10.56 2.49 -25.64
C CYS A 218 -9.25 1.80 -25.25
N MET A 219 -9.14 1.33 -24.01
CA MET A 219 -7.93 0.66 -23.52
C MET A 219 -7.70 -0.71 -24.18
N SER A 220 -8.76 -1.43 -24.58
CA SER A 220 -8.65 -2.71 -25.29
C SER A 220 -7.97 -2.62 -26.65
N GLN A 221 -7.80 -1.42 -27.20
CA GLN A 221 -7.05 -1.19 -28.44
C GLN A 221 -5.54 -1.19 -28.23
N TYR A 222 -5.08 -0.99 -26.99
CA TYR A 222 -3.67 -1.00 -26.61
C TYR A 222 -3.26 -2.32 -25.93
N ALA A 223 -4.16 -2.92 -25.18
CA ALA A 223 -3.89 -4.07 -24.35
C ALA A 223 -4.63 -5.32 -24.86
N ILE A 224 -3.97 -6.45 -24.90
CA ILE A 224 -4.58 -7.74 -25.29
C ILE A 224 -5.51 -8.30 -24.22
N GLY A 225 -5.45 -7.77 -23.00
CA GLY A 225 -6.31 -8.19 -21.90
C GLY A 225 -6.26 -7.20 -20.73
N MET A 226 -7.28 -7.31 -19.89
CA MET A 226 -7.42 -6.52 -18.67
C MET A 226 -7.72 -7.41 -17.47
N VAL A 227 -7.00 -7.22 -16.39
CA VAL A 227 -7.20 -7.91 -15.10
C VAL A 227 -7.81 -6.94 -14.10
N ARG A 228 -8.98 -7.27 -13.56
CA ARG A 228 -9.59 -6.51 -12.47
C ARG A 228 -9.40 -7.23 -11.15
N MET A 229 -8.85 -6.51 -10.18
CA MET A 229 -8.56 -6.96 -8.82
C MET A 229 -9.47 -6.25 -7.83
N TYR A 230 -9.87 -6.99 -6.81
CA TYR A 230 -10.72 -6.52 -5.73
C TYR A 230 -10.09 -6.87 -4.37
N TYR A 231 -10.53 -6.26 -3.29
CA TYR A 231 -10.05 -6.56 -1.93
C TYR A 231 -10.07 -8.05 -1.56
N ARG A 232 -11.05 -8.82 -2.08
CA ARG A 232 -11.11 -10.27 -1.86
C ARG A 232 -9.96 -11.04 -2.51
N ASP A 233 -9.39 -10.51 -3.58
CA ASP A 233 -8.28 -11.14 -4.31
C ASP A 233 -6.95 -10.98 -3.57
N LEU A 234 -6.85 -9.98 -2.69
CA LEU A 234 -5.64 -9.73 -1.90
C LEU A 234 -5.31 -10.88 -0.94
N ASP A 235 -6.32 -11.61 -0.46
CA ASP A 235 -6.12 -12.75 0.43
C ASP A 235 -6.00 -14.07 -0.33
N ASN A 236 -6.56 -14.15 -1.54
CA ASN A 236 -6.50 -15.34 -2.38
C ASN A 236 -6.19 -14.94 -3.84
N PRO A 237 -4.91 -14.73 -4.18
CA PRO A 237 -4.49 -14.26 -5.48
C PRO A 237 -4.65 -15.29 -6.60
N GLY A 238 -5.04 -16.52 -6.30
CA GLY A 238 -5.07 -17.63 -7.26
C GLY A 238 -5.91 -17.35 -8.52
N ARG A 239 -6.98 -16.55 -8.41
CA ARG A 239 -7.78 -16.12 -9.58
C ARG A 239 -6.94 -15.20 -10.48
N ILE A 240 -6.28 -14.21 -9.91
CA ILE A 240 -5.48 -13.21 -10.63
C ILE A 240 -4.27 -13.88 -11.29
N VAL A 241 -3.56 -14.73 -10.54
CA VAL A 241 -2.39 -15.47 -11.04
C VAL A 241 -2.79 -16.37 -12.23
N ARG A 242 -3.91 -17.07 -12.16
CA ARG A 242 -4.40 -17.86 -13.30
C ARG A 242 -4.70 -16.99 -14.51
N GLN A 243 -5.42 -15.89 -14.35
CA GLN A 243 -5.73 -14.97 -15.45
C GLN A 243 -4.46 -14.41 -16.11
N LEU A 244 -3.47 -13.99 -15.32
CA LEU A 244 -2.20 -13.50 -15.85
C LEU A 244 -1.44 -14.61 -16.59
N ARG A 245 -1.41 -15.82 -16.04
CA ARG A 245 -0.77 -16.98 -16.68
C ARG A 245 -1.45 -17.36 -18.00
N ASP A 246 -2.78 -17.37 -18.04
CA ASP A 246 -3.55 -17.67 -19.26
C ASP A 246 -3.29 -16.61 -20.36
N MET A 247 -2.90 -15.40 -19.97
CA MET A 247 -2.46 -14.32 -20.86
C MET A 247 -0.95 -14.32 -21.12
N GLY A 248 -0.19 -15.30 -20.63
CA GLY A 248 1.23 -15.48 -20.92
C GLY A 248 2.19 -14.80 -19.96
N ILE A 249 1.74 -14.30 -18.82
CA ILE A 249 2.62 -13.82 -17.74
C ILE A 249 2.97 -15.01 -16.84
N GLN A 250 4.24 -15.36 -16.80
CA GLN A 250 4.74 -16.46 -15.96
C GLN A 250 5.20 -15.92 -14.61
N PRO A 251 4.88 -16.60 -13.48
CA PRO A 251 5.43 -16.26 -12.16
C PRO A 251 6.93 -16.61 -12.06
#